data_8a1b4325cba4f257b94bd7d05b82b4e2
#
_entry.id   8a1b4325cba4f257b94bd7d05b82b4e2
#
_cell.length_a   1.000
_cell.length_b   1.000
_cell.length_c   1.000
_cell.angle_alpha   90.00
_cell.angle_beta   90.00
_cell.angle_gamma   90.00
#
_symmetry.space_group_name_H-M   'P 1'
#
loop_
_entity.id
_entity.type
_entity.pdbx_description
1 polymer ?
#
loop_
_entity_poly.entity_id
_entity_poly.type
_entity_poly.pdbx_seq_one_letter_code
_entity_poly.pdbx_strand_id
1 'polypeptide(L)'
;FKEAVSRLIGNASIRASPEMRKAVLSEQHYQKKTKKAEFKAPPPMQGKWRELYAYLNITRKLPADIINYCVSNKLIYLDVKKRAIFCGYDKFGSMKFAEAKITNTYNKYYPQNIEGSMKEYSFYIPAKPNAYGYDPTKLYVFEAPIDLLSHGALMQLSMKKQCAAVGMSEMYRSDCWLGINRVSLSGCSDIALKQRLSDDPRIKQIVFCLDNDERGRQATEKLMSDYSANFTVKVSIPPYGKDWNDTLKFIVTSKNKRTNTEE
;
A
#
# COMPACT_ATOMS: atom_id res chain seq x y z
N PHE A 1 -26.25 -12.42 35.42
CA PHE A 1 -25.53 -11.22 35.83
C PHE A 1 -25.95 -9.98 35.05
N LYS A 2 -26.00 -10.04 33.68
CA LYS A 2 -26.43 -8.92 32.82
C LYS A 2 -27.88 -8.48 33.03
N GLU A 3 -28.79 -9.41 33.25
CA GLU A 3 -30.20 -9.10 33.52
C GLU A 3 -30.43 -8.53 34.92
N ALA A 4 -29.68 -8.99 35.96
CA ALA A 4 -29.73 -8.48 37.30
C ALA A 4 -29.24 -7.02 37.39
N VAL A 5 -28.18 -6.70 36.64
CA VAL A 5 -27.62 -5.33 36.57
C VAL A 5 -28.59 -4.39 35.84
N SER A 6 -29.25 -4.86 34.76
CA SER A 6 -30.24 -4.07 34.00
C SER A 6 -31.48 -3.73 34.84
N ARG A 7 -31.94 -4.65 35.69
CA ARG A 7 -33.07 -4.42 36.63
C ARG A 7 -32.72 -3.48 37.77
N LEU A 8 -31.45 -3.50 38.25
CA LEU A 8 -30.98 -2.59 39.31
C LEU A 8 -30.80 -1.14 38.83
N ILE A 9 -30.51 -0.94 37.54
CA ILE A 9 -30.34 0.42 36.96
C ILE A 9 -31.68 1.05 36.56
N GLY A 10 -32.75 0.24 36.36
CA GLY A 10 -34.05 0.71 35.84
C GLY A 10 -34.99 1.35 36.85
N ASN A 11 -34.80 1.24 38.15
CA ASN A 11 -35.84 1.64 39.13
C ASN A 11 -35.33 2.28 40.46
N ALA A 12 -34.14 2.84 40.51
CA ALA A 12 -33.74 3.63 41.67
C ALA A 12 -32.81 4.78 41.29
N SER A 13 -33.09 5.96 41.73
CA SER A 13 -32.17 7.10 41.73
C SER A 13 -31.01 6.83 42.72
N ILE A 14 -30.28 5.75 42.48
CA ILE A 14 -29.06 5.43 43.22
C ILE A 14 -27.98 6.36 42.68
N ARG A 15 -27.51 7.29 43.48
CA ARG A 15 -26.31 8.08 43.26
C ARG A 15 -25.14 7.12 43.20
N ALA A 16 -24.82 6.61 41.97
CA ALA A 16 -23.63 5.81 41.77
C ALA A 16 -22.40 6.60 42.21
N SER A 17 -21.53 5.99 42.99
CA SER A 17 -20.29 6.63 43.46
C SER A 17 -19.45 7.06 42.26
N PRO A 18 -18.59 8.08 42.36
CA PRO A 18 -17.70 8.51 41.29
C PRO A 18 -16.86 7.36 40.74
N GLU A 19 -16.49 6.39 41.56
CA GLU A 19 -15.71 5.19 41.20
C GLU A 19 -16.54 4.21 40.38
N MET A 20 -17.81 3.96 40.73
CA MET A 20 -18.72 3.15 39.91
C MET A 20 -18.98 3.77 38.54
N ARG A 21 -19.14 5.10 38.44
CA ARG A 21 -19.28 5.78 37.15
C ARG A 21 -18.03 5.65 36.30
N LYS A 22 -16.84 5.75 36.92
CA LYS A 22 -15.55 5.60 36.23
C LYS A 22 -15.34 4.17 35.75
N ALA A 23 -15.74 3.15 36.53
CA ALA A 23 -15.69 1.75 36.09
C ALA A 23 -16.64 1.44 34.93
N VAL A 24 -17.89 1.93 34.98
CA VAL A 24 -18.87 1.74 33.91
C VAL A 24 -18.42 2.45 32.62
N LEU A 25 -17.88 3.68 32.73
CA LEU A 25 -17.34 4.42 31.57
C LEU A 25 -16.09 3.74 31.01
N SER A 26 -15.21 3.17 31.86
CA SER A 26 -14.04 2.43 31.38
C SER A 26 -14.43 1.13 30.68
N GLU A 27 -15.44 0.43 31.18
CA GLU A 27 -15.95 -0.81 30.60
C GLU A 27 -16.70 -0.55 29.27
N GLN A 28 -17.48 0.55 29.20
CA GLN A 28 -18.09 1.00 27.95
C GLN A 28 -17.04 1.45 26.92
N HIS A 29 -15.96 2.09 27.36
CA HIS A 29 -14.83 2.46 26.50
C HIS A 29 -14.05 1.22 26.02
N TYR A 30 -13.88 0.23 26.89
CA TYR A 30 -13.24 -1.05 26.54
C TYR A 30 -14.11 -1.85 25.56
N GLN A 31 -15.43 -1.93 25.79
CA GLN A 31 -16.36 -2.62 24.87
C GLN A 31 -16.52 -1.89 23.52
N LYS A 32 -16.39 -0.56 23.50
CA LYS A 32 -16.37 0.21 22.24
C LYS A 32 -15.07 -0.01 21.45
N LYS A 33 -13.93 -0.25 22.12
CA LYS A 33 -12.64 -0.58 21.52
C LYS A 33 -12.55 -2.01 20.99
N THR A 34 -13.36 -2.95 21.51
CA THR A 34 -13.30 -4.37 21.15
C THR A 34 -14.25 -4.78 20.01
N LYS A 35 -15.21 -3.96 19.61
CA LYS A 35 -15.95 -4.19 18.37
C LYS A 35 -15.10 -3.70 17.20
N LYS A 36 -14.27 -4.59 16.60
CA LYS A 36 -13.69 -4.33 15.28
C LYS A 36 -14.83 -3.95 14.33
N ALA A 37 -14.79 -2.74 13.80
CA ALA A 37 -15.75 -2.32 12.80
C ALA A 37 -15.71 -3.29 11.61
N GLU A 38 -16.86 -3.65 11.10
CA GLU A 38 -16.96 -4.48 9.90
C GLU A 38 -16.39 -3.69 8.70
N PHE A 39 -15.49 -4.31 7.94
CA PHE A 39 -14.93 -3.69 6.74
C PHE A 39 -16.02 -3.52 5.67
N LYS A 40 -16.21 -2.29 5.21
CA LYS A 40 -17.07 -1.96 4.08
C LYS A 40 -16.27 -1.20 3.04
N ALA A 41 -16.12 -1.80 1.86
CA ALA A 41 -15.43 -1.16 0.74
C ALA A 41 -16.14 0.16 0.36
N PRO A 42 -15.40 1.27 0.15
CA PRO A 42 -15.99 2.50 -0.37
C PRO A 42 -16.66 2.25 -1.72
N PRO A 43 -17.87 2.77 -1.97
CA PRO A 43 -18.54 2.54 -3.25
C PRO A 43 -17.77 3.21 -4.40
N PRO A 44 -17.58 2.53 -5.53
CA PRO A 44 -16.90 3.09 -6.69
C PRO A 44 -17.74 4.19 -7.34
N MET A 45 -17.07 5.20 -7.86
CA MET A 45 -17.69 6.27 -8.64
C MET A 45 -18.16 5.71 -9.99
N GLN A 46 -19.38 6.10 -10.40
CA GLN A 46 -19.91 5.75 -11.71
C GLN A 46 -19.24 6.59 -12.82
N GLY A 47 -19.10 6.01 -14.01
CA GLY A 47 -18.59 6.70 -15.19
C GLY A 47 -17.07 6.71 -15.34
N LYS A 48 -16.52 7.78 -15.93
CA LYS A 48 -15.08 7.88 -16.25
C LYS A 48 -14.28 8.42 -15.05
N TRP A 49 -13.18 7.77 -14.73
CA TRP A 49 -12.32 8.11 -13.59
C TRP A 49 -11.17 9.07 -13.99
N ARG A 50 -11.51 10.20 -14.60
CA ARG A 50 -10.52 11.18 -15.07
C ARG A 50 -9.62 11.71 -13.95
N GLU A 51 -10.18 11.97 -12.79
CA GLU A 51 -9.45 12.45 -11.61
C GLU A 51 -8.44 11.42 -11.09
N LEU A 52 -8.78 10.12 -11.15
CA LEU A 52 -7.87 9.05 -10.79
C LEU A 52 -6.66 9.03 -11.74
N TYR A 53 -6.91 9.05 -13.04
CA TYR A 53 -5.85 9.05 -14.05
C TYR A 53 -5.00 10.31 -13.99
N ALA A 54 -5.61 11.49 -13.83
CA ALA A 54 -4.87 12.74 -13.64
C ALA A 54 -3.97 12.68 -12.40
N TYR A 55 -4.49 12.20 -11.28
CA TYR A 55 -3.70 12.03 -10.06
C TYR A 55 -2.54 11.05 -10.26
N LEU A 56 -2.79 9.84 -10.75
CA LEU A 56 -1.77 8.81 -10.86
C LEU A 56 -0.75 9.12 -11.97
N ASN A 57 -1.19 9.61 -13.14
CA ASN A 57 -0.30 9.87 -14.27
C ASN A 57 0.36 11.25 -14.21
N ILE A 58 -0.43 12.32 -14.02
CA ILE A 58 0.13 13.68 -14.07
C ILE A 58 0.85 14.01 -12.77
N THR A 59 0.21 13.77 -11.60
CA THR A 59 0.77 14.15 -10.30
C THR A 59 1.82 13.15 -9.82
N ARG A 60 1.56 11.85 -9.95
CA ARG A 60 2.44 10.77 -9.46
C ARG A 60 3.40 10.24 -10.53
N LYS A 61 3.26 10.65 -11.79
CA LYS A 61 4.10 10.25 -12.93
C LYS A 61 4.10 8.74 -13.21
N LEU A 62 3.06 8.02 -12.77
CA LEU A 62 2.93 6.60 -13.09
C LEU A 62 2.57 6.41 -14.58
N PRO A 63 3.19 5.45 -15.29
CA PRO A 63 2.84 5.12 -16.67
C PRO A 63 1.41 4.62 -16.80
N ALA A 64 0.78 4.90 -17.94
CA ALA A 64 -0.61 4.54 -18.20
C ALA A 64 -0.84 3.01 -18.17
N ASP A 65 0.10 2.22 -18.62
CA ASP A 65 0.02 0.76 -18.63
C ASP A 65 0.00 0.17 -17.21
N ILE A 66 0.79 0.71 -16.27
CA ILE A 66 0.73 0.34 -14.84
C ILE A 66 -0.63 0.71 -14.23
N ILE A 67 -1.14 1.92 -14.53
CA ILE A 67 -2.45 2.36 -14.05
C ILE A 67 -3.54 1.44 -14.60
N ASN A 68 -3.53 1.20 -15.91
CA ASN A 68 -4.51 0.34 -16.58
C ASN A 68 -4.48 -1.10 -16.04
N TYR A 69 -3.28 -1.65 -15.79
CA TYR A 69 -3.15 -2.95 -15.14
C TYR A 69 -3.85 -2.97 -13.78
N CYS A 70 -3.58 -1.98 -12.93
CA CYS A 70 -4.18 -1.92 -11.59
C CYS A 70 -5.69 -1.74 -11.64
N VAL A 71 -6.21 -0.90 -12.54
CA VAL A 71 -7.64 -0.66 -12.72
C VAL A 71 -8.35 -1.91 -13.25
N SER A 72 -7.80 -2.55 -14.31
CA SER A 72 -8.39 -3.76 -14.91
C SER A 72 -8.40 -4.95 -13.96
N ASN A 73 -7.42 -5.04 -13.05
CA ASN A 73 -7.35 -6.08 -12.03
C ASN A 73 -8.06 -5.69 -10.72
N LYS A 74 -8.83 -4.59 -10.70
CA LYS A 74 -9.59 -4.09 -9.54
C LYS A 74 -8.70 -3.76 -8.32
N LEU A 75 -7.41 -3.54 -8.53
CA LEU A 75 -6.47 -3.18 -7.47
C LEU A 75 -6.60 -1.71 -7.06
N ILE A 76 -7.06 -0.86 -7.99
CA ILE A 76 -7.27 0.57 -7.74
C ILE A 76 -8.58 1.01 -8.42
N TYR A 77 -9.33 1.85 -7.72
CA TYR A 77 -10.51 2.52 -8.28
C TYR A 77 -10.71 3.92 -7.69
N LEU A 78 -11.57 4.73 -8.31
CA LEU A 78 -12.02 6.02 -7.78
C LEU A 78 -13.33 5.83 -7.02
N ASP A 79 -13.39 6.29 -5.77
CA ASP A 79 -14.64 6.25 -5.00
C ASP A 79 -15.52 7.50 -5.24
N VAL A 80 -16.76 7.44 -4.76
CA VAL A 80 -17.72 8.55 -4.86
C VAL A 80 -17.25 9.87 -4.21
N LYS A 81 -16.27 9.80 -3.31
CA LYS A 81 -15.62 10.97 -2.69
C LYS A 81 -14.39 11.44 -3.47
N LYS A 82 -14.19 10.96 -4.69
CA LYS A 82 -13.04 11.27 -5.57
C LYS A 82 -11.69 10.93 -4.91
N ARG A 83 -11.63 9.83 -4.17
CA ARG A 83 -10.39 9.30 -3.61
C ARG A 83 -9.90 8.12 -4.44
N ALA A 84 -8.60 8.01 -4.65
CA ALA A 84 -7.97 6.81 -5.17
C ALA A 84 -7.96 5.74 -4.06
N ILE A 85 -8.63 4.63 -4.30
CA ILE A 85 -8.73 3.51 -3.36
C ILE A 85 -7.78 2.42 -3.81
N PHE A 86 -6.83 2.05 -2.95
CA PHE A 86 -5.88 0.94 -3.15
C PHE A 86 -6.39 -0.27 -2.39
N CYS A 87 -6.67 -1.35 -3.09
CA CYS A 87 -7.38 -2.52 -2.58
C CYS A 87 -6.42 -3.64 -2.19
N GLY A 88 -6.76 -4.32 -1.12
CA GLY A 88 -6.08 -5.54 -0.71
C GLY A 88 -7.05 -6.70 -0.55
N TYR A 89 -6.60 -7.88 -0.98
CA TYR A 89 -7.44 -9.07 -1.09
C TYR A 89 -6.83 -10.23 -0.30
N ASP A 90 -7.72 -11.09 0.24
CA ASP A 90 -7.33 -12.38 0.76
C ASP A 90 -7.06 -13.39 -0.38
N LYS A 91 -6.60 -14.59 -0.03
CA LYS A 91 -6.32 -15.67 -0.99
C LYS A 91 -7.55 -16.19 -1.75
N PHE A 92 -8.76 -15.83 -1.32
CA PHE A 92 -10.02 -16.21 -1.96
C PHE A 92 -10.54 -15.10 -2.89
N GLY A 93 -9.82 -13.99 -3.04
CA GLY A 93 -10.22 -12.86 -3.87
C GLY A 93 -11.24 -11.93 -3.20
N SER A 94 -11.48 -12.06 -1.91
CA SER A 94 -12.35 -11.14 -1.16
C SER A 94 -11.56 -9.92 -0.72
N MET A 95 -12.09 -8.71 -0.99
CA MET A 95 -11.48 -7.47 -0.52
C MET A 95 -11.57 -7.38 1.00
N LYS A 96 -10.43 -7.25 1.66
CA LYS A 96 -10.29 -7.15 3.13
C LYS A 96 -9.64 -5.86 3.58
N PHE A 97 -9.05 -5.13 2.66
CA PHE A 97 -8.31 -3.91 2.95
C PHE A 97 -8.54 -2.86 1.88
N ALA A 98 -8.61 -1.61 2.29
CA ALA A 98 -8.59 -0.46 1.40
C ALA A 98 -7.86 0.72 2.04
N GLU A 99 -6.95 1.33 1.27
CA GLU A 99 -6.29 2.60 1.62
C GLU A 99 -6.78 3.68 0.67
N ALA A 100 -7.26 4.80 1.21
CA ALA A 100 -7.76 5.92 0.45
C ALA A 100 -6.73 7.05 0.38
N LYS A 101 -6.48 7.57 -0.83
CA LYS A 101 -5.67 8.78 -1.07
C LYS A 101 -6.50 9.81 -1.82
N ILE A 102 -6.53 11.04 -1.33
CA ILE A 102 -7.24 12.15 -2.00
C ILE A 102 -6.52 12.47 -3.31
N THR A 103 -7.30 12.58 -4.39
CA THR A 103 -6.77 12.94 -5.72
C THR A 103 -6.53 14.43 -5.88
N ASN A 104 -7.20 15.27 -5.06
CA ASN A 104 -6.98 16.70 -5.04
C ASN A 104 -5.77 17.05 -4.16
N THR A 105 -4.68 17.50 -4.79
CA THR A 105 -3.41 17.81 -4.13
C THR A 105 -3.35 19.15 -3.40
N TYR A 106 -4.36 19.99 -3.54
CA TYR A 106 -4.44 21.27 -2.80
C TYR A 106 -4.79 21.08 -1.32
N ASN A 107 -5.41 19.95 -0.97
CA ASN A 107 -5.73 19.63 0.42
C ASN A 107 -4.63 18.74 1.01
N LYS A 108 -3.99 19.19 2.09
CA LYS A 108 -3.09 18.36 2.91
C LYS A 108 -3.94 17.30 3.63
N TYR A 109 -3.98 16.10 3.11
CA TYR A 109 -4.69 15.00 3.74
C TYR A 109 -3.77 13.77 3.82
N TYR A 110 -3.75 13.13 4.97
CA TYR A 110 -2.98 11.91 5.15
C TYR A 110 -3.71 10.72 4.53
N PRO A 111 -2.96 9.71 4.00
CA PRO A 111 -3.55 8.46 3.58
C PRO A 111 -4.34 7.84 4.72
N GLN A 112 -5.53 7.33 4.43
CA GLN A 112 -6.39 6.73 5.46
C GLN A 112 -6.71 5.29 5.09
N ASN A 113 -6.42 4.37 6.00
CA ASN A 113 -7.01 3.04 5.91
C ASN A 113 -8.51 3.16 6.18
N ILE A 114 -9.31 2.55 5.33
CA ILE A 114 -10.75 2.49 5.52
C ILE A 114 -11.04 1.70 6.81
N GLU A 115 -12.00 2.18 7.58
CA GLU A 115 -12.37 1.57 8.85
C GLU A 115 -12.74 0.08 8.67
N GLY A 116 -12.30 -0.76 9.59
CA GLY A 116 -12.47 -2.22 9.51
C GLY A 116 -11.48 -2.92 8.56
N SER A 117 -10.61 -2.19 7.86
CA SER A 117 -9.57 -2.79 7.02
C SER A 117 -8.63 -3.69 7.83
N MET A 118 -8.33 -4.85 7.28
CA MET A 118 -7.39 -5.83 7.82
C MET A 118 -6.03 -5.63 7.18
N LYS A 119 -5.06 -5.09 7.95
CA LYS A 119 -3.71 -4.74 7.44
C LYS A 119 -2.93 -5.94 6.90
N GLU A 120 -3.26 -7.13 7.32
CA GLU A 120 -2.72 -8.39 6.82
C GLU A 120 -2.85 -8.51 5.30
N TYR A 121 -3.93 -7.95 4.76
CA TYR A 121 -4.25 -7.98 3.34
C TYR A 121 -3.97 -6.67 2.63
N SER A 122 -3.03 -5.86 3.11
CA SER A 122 -2.73 -4.59 2.46
C SER A 122 -2.31 -4.78 0.99
N PHE A 123 -2.23 -3.66 0.26
CA PHE A 123 -2.01 -3.66 -1.19
C PHE A 123 -0.83 -4.54 -1.61
N TYR A 124 -1.12 -5.51 -2.47
CA TYR A 124 -0.19 -6.55 -2.89
C TYR A 124 -0.32 -6.86 -4.38
N ILE A 125 0.80 -7.02 -5.05
CA ILE A 125 0.89 -7.47 -6.44
C ILE A 125 1.76 -8.73 -6.46
N PRO A 126 1.16 -9.91 -6.74
CA PRO A 126 1.91 -11.14 -6.86
C PRO A 126 2.79 -11.16 -8.11
N ALA A 127 3.90 -11.91 -8.05
CA ALA A 127 4.69 -12.23 -9.23
C ALA A 127 3.83 -12.96 -10.27
N LYS A 128 3.78 -12.44 -11.49
CA LYS A 128 2.95 -12.99 -12.56
C LYS A 128 3.76 -14.00 -13.36
N PRO A 129 3.33 -15.27 -13.45
CA PRO A 129 3.92 -16.25 -14.36
C PRO A 129 4.00 -15.69 -15.79
N ASN A 130 5.07 -15.99 -16.51
CA ASN A 130 5.36 -15.50 -17.86
C ASN A 130 5.68 -13.99 -17.98
N ALA A 131 5.66 -13.20 -16.90
CA ALA A 131 6.25 -11.87 -16.92
C ALA A 131 7.78 -11.97 -17.06
N TYR A 132 8.39 -10.94 -17.69
CA TYR A 132 9.85 -10.91 -17.81
C TYR A 132 10.51 -10.86 -16.42
N GLY A 133 11.52 -11.71 -16.22
CA GLY A 133 12.22 -11.80 -14.94
C GLY A 133 11.38 -12.44 -13.83
N TYR A 134 10.44 -13.34 -14.17
CA TYR A 134 9.63 -14.05 -13.19
C TYR A 134 10.47 -14.73 -12.13
N ASP A 135 10.33 -14.25 -10.91
CA ASP A 135 10.99 -14.82 -9.73
C ASP A 135 10.04 -14.71 -8.51
N PRO A 136 9.23 -15.74 -8.27
CA PRO A 136 8.29 -15.76 -7.17
C PRO A 136 8.97 -15.92 -5.80
N THR A 137 10.28 -16.19 -5.77
CA THR A 137 11.03 -16.35 -4.52
C THR A 137 11.40 -15.03 -3.87
N LYS A 138 11.20 -13.91 -4.56
CA LYS A 138 11.49 -12.56 -4.08
C LYS A 138 10.23 -11.81 -3.69
N LEU A 139 10.33 -11.05 -2.60
CA LEU A 139 9.30 -10.12 -2.15
C LEU A 139 9.91 -8.75 -1.89
N TYR A 140 9.43 -7.74 -2.62
CA TYR A 140 9.78 -6.34 -2.39
C TYR A 140 8.75 -5.69 -1.48
N VAL A 141 9.21 -4.97 -0.46
CA VAL A 141 8.40 -4.44 0.64
C VAL A 141 8.49 -2.91 0.64
N PHE A 142 7.35 -2.23 0.57
CA PHE A 142 7.24 -0.76 0.49
C PHE A 142 6.41 -0.20 1.64
N GLU A 143 6.61 1.08 1.97
CA GLU A 143 5.79 1.74 2.98
C GLU A 143 4.39 2.06 2.45
N ALA A 144 4.25 2.51 1.20
CA ALA A 144 2.97 2.89 0.60
C ALA A 144 2.74 2.28 -0.80
N PRO A 145 1.45 2.12 -1.24
CA PRO A 145 1.13 1.59 -2.56
C PRO A 145 1.70 2.41 -3.72
N ILE A 146 1.77 3.74 -3.59
CA ILE A 146 2.34 4.62 -4.62
C ILE A 146 3.82 4.33 -4.84
N ASP A 147 4.58 4.04 -3.78
CA ASP A 147 6.00 3.75 -3.86
C ASP A 147 6.25 2.40 -4.52
N LEU A 148 5.43 1.41 -4.20
CA LEU A 148 5.41 0.11 -4.85
C LEU A 148 5.24 0.25 -6.37
N LEU A 149 4.26 1.04 -6.81
CA LEU A 149 3.99 1.27 -8.24
C LEU A 149 5.07 2.13 -8.89
N SER A 150 5.60 3.13 -8.18
CA SER A 150 6.69 3.98 -8.66
C SER A 150 7.98 3.19 -8.89
N HIS A 151 8.31 2.27 -7.98
CA HIS A 151 9.43 1.35 -8.17
C HIS A 151 9.21 0.46 -9.40
N GLY A 152 7.98 -0.04 -9.62
CA GLY A 152 7.62 -0.77 -10.85
C GLY A 152 7.86 0.05 -12.12
N ALA A 153 7.46 1.33 -12.12
CA ALA A 153 7.70 2.26 -13.23
C ALA A 153 9.20 2.50 -13.46
N LEU A 154 9.99 2.63 -12.39
CA LEU A 154 11.45 2.77 -12.48
C LEU A 154 12.12 1.54 -13.07
N MET A 155 11.64 0.33 -12.75
CA MET A 155 12.11 -0.90 -13.39
C MET A 155 11.83 -0.91 -14.90
N GLN A 156 10.63 -0.50 -15.34
CA GLN A 156 10.31 -0.36 -16.75
C GLN A 156 11.26 0.65 -17.45
N LEU A 157 11.47 1.81 -16.84
CA LEU A 157 12.39 2.83 -17.39
C LEU A 157 13.83 2.33 -17.48
N SER A 158 14.30 1.61 -16.48
CA SER A 158 15.65 1.01 -16.46
C SER A 158 15.80 -0.04 -17.56
N MET A 159 14.86 -0.98 -17.66
CA MET A 159 14.88 -2.02 -18.69
C MET A 159 14.83 -1.41 -20.10
N LYS A 160 13.93 -0.46 -20.33
CA LYS A 160 13.84 0.24 -21.64
C LYS A 160 15.17 0.90 -22.03
N LYS A 161 15.82 1.56 -21.05
CA LYS A 161 17.14 2.18 -21.26
C LYS A 161 18.22 1.15 -21.57
N GLN A 162 18.23 0.04 -20.85
CA GLN A 162 19.21 -1.04 -21.07
C GLN A 162 19.04 -1.69 -22.44
N CYS A 163 17.83 -2.03 -22.83
CA CYS A 163 17.52 -2.59 -24.16
C CYS A 163 17.95 -1.62 -25.28
N ALA A 164 17.66 -0.34 -25.15
CA ALA A 164 18.08 0.67 -26.13
C ALA A 164 19.60 0.83 -26.20
N ALA A 165 20.31 0.79 -25.07
CA ALA A 165 21.77 0.92 -25.01
C ALA A 165 22.52 -0.21 -25.72
N VAL A 166 21.92 -1.40 -25.80
CA VAL A 166 22.48 -2.57 -26.51
C VAL A 166 21.87 -2.79 -27.90
N GLY A 167 21.07 -1.85 -28.40
CA GLY A 167 20.41 -1.95 -29.71
C GLY A 167 19.30 -3.00 -29.81
N MET A 168 18.77 -3.46 -28.69
CA MET A 168 17.76 -4.53 -28.60
C MET A 168 16.42 -3.99 -28.04
N SER A 169 15.94 -2.88 -28.60
CA SER A 169 14.71 -2.22 -28.12
C SER A 169 13.46 -3.12 -28.23
N GLU A 170 13.45 -4.06 -29.18
CA GLU A 170 12.41 -5.08 -29.34
C GLU A 170 12.34 -6.08 -28.18
N MET A 171 13.40 -6.24 -27.40
CA MET A 171 13.44 -7.08 -26.20
C MET A 171 12.80 -6.41 -24.98
N TYR A 172 12.46 -5.13 -25.07
CA TYR A 172 11.79 -4.45 -23.98
C TYR A 172 10.40 -5.05 -23.71
N ARG A 173 10.16 -5.41 -22.47
CA ARG A 173 8.86 -5.91 -22.00
C ARG A 173 8.33 -5.02 -20.89
N SER A 174 7.17 -4.41 -21.14
CA SER A 174 6.53 -3.52 -20.17
C SER A 174 6.02 -4.24 -18.90
N ASP A 175 5.90 -5.57 -18.95
CA ASP A 175 5.49 -6.41 -17.82
C ASP A 175 6.64 -6.80 -16.87
N CYS A 176 7.86 -6.34 -17.10
CA CYS A 176 9.03 -6.67 -16.28
C CYS A 176 8.84 -6.35 -14.78
N TRP A 177 8.03 -5.35 -14.46
CA TRP A 177 7.72 -5.00 -13.08
C TRP A 177 6.79 -6.01 -12.38
N LEU A 178 6.11 -6.88 -13.15
CA LEU A 178 5.23 -7.94 -12.63
C LEU A 178 5.97 -9.25 -12.34
N GLY A 179 7.26 -9.34 -12.65
CA GLY A 179 8.04 -10.58 -12.44
C GLY A 179 8.32 -10.92 -10.98
N ILE A 180 8.08 -10.02 -10.03
CA ILE A 180 8.46 -10.16 -8.63
C ILE A 180 7.29 -9.77 -7.73
N ASN A 181 7.12 -10.48 -6.60
CA ASN A 181 6.10 -10.12 -5.59
C ASN A 181 6.38 -8.74 -4.99
N ARG A 182 5.33 -7.96 -4.75
CA ARG A 182 5.41 -6.63 -4.13
C ARG A 182 4.30 -6.43 -3.13
N VAL A 183 4.64 -5.96 -1.93
CA VAL A 183 3.67 -5.63 -0.88
C VAL A 183 3.90 -4.22 -0.33
N SER A 184 2.82 -3.50 -0.07
CA SER A 184 2.84 -2.28 0.73
C SER A 184 2.47 -2.61 2.17
N LEU A 185 3.20 -2.08 3.13
CA LEU A 185 2.88 -2.21 4.55
C LEU A 185 1.77 -1.25 5.00
N SER A 186 1.44 -0.25 4.17
CA SER A 186 0.55 0.87 4.57
C SER A 186 0.99 1.49 5.91
N GLY A 187 2.29 1.82 5.98
CA GLY A 187 3.07 2.27 7.13
C GLY A 187 4.29 1.37 7.36
N CYS A 188 4.73 1.23 8.62
CA CYS A 188 5.97 0.50 8.96
C CYS A 188 5.74 -0.81 9.74
N SER A 189 4.48 -1.27 9.89
CA SER A 189 4.16 -2.52 10.58
C SER A 189 4.32 -3.71 9.66
N ASP A 190 4.90 -4.80 10.12
CA ASP A 190 5.18 -6.02 9.37
C ASP A 190 3.99 -7.00 9.22
N ILE A 191 2.80 -6.61 9.66
CA ILE A 191 1.60 -7.47 9.65
C ILE A 191 1.32 -8.01 8.26
N ALA A 192 1.36 -7.15 7.23
CA ALA A 192 1.16 -7.58 5.84
C ALA A 192 2.30 -8.45 5.32
N LEU A 193 3.54 -8.15 5.70
CA LEU A 193 4.70 -8.98 5.35
C LEU A 193 4.55 -10.40 5.91
N LYS A 194 4.22 -10.55 7.20
CA LYS A 194 3.98 -11.85 7.84
C LYS A 194 2.92 -12.65 7.11
N GLN A 195 1.81 -12.00 6.73
CA GLN A 195 0.74 -12.66 5.99
C GLN A 195 1.25 -13.18 4.63
N ARG A 196 1.99 -12.35 3.85
CA ARG A 196 2.50 -12.77 2.54
C ARG A 196 3.52 -13.90 2.63
N LEU A 197 4.37 -13.91 3.65
CA LEU A 197 5.32 -15.01 3.90
C LEU A 197 4.59 -16.31 4.29
N SER A 198 3.48 -16.21 5.02
CA SER A 198 2.62 -17.35 5.35
C SER A 198 1.85 -17.87 4.13
N ASP A 199 1.36 -16.98 3.27
CA ASP A 199 0.57 -17.33 2.09
C ASP A 199 1.43 -17.99 0.98
N ASP A 200 2.71 -17.59 0.87
CA ASP A 200 3.61 -18.10 -0.19
C ASP A 200 4.97 -18.54 0.39
N PRO A 201 5.11 -19.83 0.74
CA PRO A 201 6.35 -20.39 1.29
C PRO A 201 7.51 -20.46 0.29
N ARG A 202 7.28 -20.13 -0.99
CA ARG A 202 8.34 -20.03 -2.00
C ARG A 202 9.22 -18.81 -1.78
N ILE A 203 8.74 -17.78 -1.08
CA ILE A 203 9.52 -16.57 -0.80
C ILE A 203 10.72 -16.91 0.07
N LYS A 204 11.92 -16.58 -0.42
CA LYS A 204 13.21 -16.82 0.24
C LYS A 204 14.02 -15.55 0.41
N GLN A 205 13.72 -14.52 -0.38
CA GLN A 205 14.40 -13.24 -0.34
C GLN A 205 13.41 -12.10 -0.12
N ILE A 206 13.73 -11.24 0.85
CA ILE A 206 12.99 -10.00 1.14
C ILE A 206 13.88 -8.82 0.78
N VAL A 207 13.34 -7.86 0.05
CA VAL A 207 14.01 -6.59 -0.27
C VAL A 207 13.20 -5.46 0.34
N PHE A 208 13.72 -4.84 1.38
CA PHE A 208 13.11 -3.68 2.02
C PHE A 208 13.39 -2.44 1.19
N CYS A 209 12.31 -1.80 0.72
CA CYS A 209 12.28 -0.60 -0.12
C CYS A 209 11.49 0.51 0.58
N LEU A 210 11.70 0.71 1.88
CA LEU A 210 10.98 1.70 2.68
C LEU A 210 11.47 3.11 2.39
N ASP A 211 10.78 4.11 2.95
CA ASP A 211 11.12 5.52 2.78
C ASP A 211 12.51 5.83 3.36
N ASN A 212 13.23 6.75 2.73
CA ASN A 212 14.54 7.20 3.18
C ASN A 212 14.43 8.40 4.15
N ASP A 213 13.47 8.34 5.08
CA ASP A 213 13.40 9.24 6.23
C ASP A 213 13.82 8.52 7.52
N GLU A 214 13.87 9.23 8.62
CA GLU A 214 14.30 8.68 9.91
C GLU A 214 13.45 7.48 10.34
N ARG A 215 12.13 7.59 10.20
CA ARG A 215 11.19 6.52 10.55
C ARG A 215 11.33 5.31 9.64
N GLY A 216 11.48 5.51 8.34
CA GLY A 216 11.68 4.43 7.36
C GLY A 216 13.00 3.70 7.57
N ARG A 217 14.10 4.42 7.90
CA ARG A 217 15.39 3.82 8.24
C ARG A 217 15.33 2.97 9.50
N GLN A 218 14.75 3.49 10.60
CA GLN A 218 14.58 2.74 11.84
C GLN A 218 13.71 1.49 11.64
N ALA A 219 12.64 1.61 10.86
CA ALA A 219 11.80 0.46 10.51
C ALA A 219 12.58 -0.57 9.68
N THR A 220 13.38 -0.13 8.73
CA THR A 220 14.22 -1.01 7.90
C THR A 220 15.23 -1.79 8.75
N GLU A 221 15.96 -1.12 9.64
CA GLU A 221 16.94 -1.75 10.54
C GLU A 221 16.28 -2.82 11.42
N LYS A 222 15.12 -2.47 12.02
CA LYS A 222 14.36 -3.42 12.82
C LYS A 222 13.90 -4.64 12.01
N LEU A 223 13.31 -4.42 10.83
CA LEU A 223 12.83 -5.51 9.98
C LEU A 223 13.98 -6.37 9.46
N MET A 224 15.13 -5.79 9.14
CA MET A 224 16.32 -6.57 8.79
C MET A 224 16.73 -7.50 9.92
N SER A 225 16.80 -7.00 11.15
CA SER A 225 17.12 -7.80 12.32
C SER A 225 16.12 -8.94 12.54
N ASP A 226 14.81 -8.62 12.41
CA ASP A 226 13.74 -9.58 12.70
C ASP A 226 13.68 -10.74 11.66
N TYR A 227 14.10 -10.49 10.41
CA TYR A 227 13.94 -11.46 9.31
C TYR A 227 15.22 -12.12 8.79
N SER A 228 16.40 -11.58 9.11
CA SER A 228 17.69 -12.08 8.58
C SER A 228 18.04 -13.52 8.98
N ALA A 229 17.51 -14.02 10.09
CA ALA A 229 17.74 -15.41 10.52
C ALA A 229 17.08 -16.45 9.60
N ASN A 230 15.96 -16.09 8.92
CA ASN A 230 15.16 -17.05 8.17
C ASN A 230 15.10 -16.75 6.66
N PHE A 231 15.50 -15.54 6.23
CA PHE A 231 15.41 -15.08 4.85
C PHE A 231 16.70 -14.39 4.41
N THR A 232 16.98 -14.44 3.10
CA THR A 232 17.97 -13.53 2.53
C THR A 232 17.37 -12.13 2.49
N VAL A 233 17.92 -11.20 3.28
CA VAL A 233 17.42 -9.84 3.39
C VAL A 233 18.34 -8.88 2.63
N LYS A 234 17.74 -7.98 1.85
CA LYS A 234 18.41 -6.85 1.17
C LYS A 234 17.67 -5.56 1.43
N VAL A 235 18.37 -4.45 1.25
CA VAL A 235 17.79 -3.09 1.32
C VAL A 235 18.01 -2.42 -0.03
N SER A 236 17.00 -1.71 -0.49
CA SER A 236 17.05 -0.84 -1.65
C SER A 236 16.49 0.52 -1.23
N ILE A 237 17.29 1.57 -1.38
CA ILE A 237 16.97 2.93 -0.94
C ILE A 237 16.59 3.78 -2.15
N PRO A 238 15.57 4.65 -2.07
CA PRO A 238 15.27 5.63 -3.11
C PRO A 238 16.51 6.50 -3.39
N PRO A 239 17.03 6.54 -4.63
CA PRO A 239 18.25 7.29 -4.94
C PRO A 239 18.06 8.82 -4.95
N TYR A 240 16.80 9.28 -5.05
CA TYR A 240 16.44 10.70 -5.03
C TYR A 240 15.20 10.94 -4.19
N GLY A 241 15.24 11.97 -3.35
CA GLY A 241 14.12 12.35 -2.50
C GLY A 241 13.92 11.41 -1.31
N LYS A 242 12.73 11.49 -0.75
CA LYS A 242 12.35 10.73 0.44
C LYS A 242 11.88 9.32 0.09
N ASP A 243 11.12 9.18 -0.99
CA ASP A 243 10.40 7.98 -1.36
C ASP A 243 10.60 7.60 -2.85
N TRP A 244 10.10 6.44 -3.26
CA TRP A 244 10.22 5.97 -4.64
C TRP A 244 9.42 6.81 -5.63
N ASN A 245 8.34 7.47 -5.20
CA ASN A 245 7.60 8.38 -6.05
C ASN A 245 8.36 9.68 -6.30
N ASP A 246 9.10 10.18 -5.32
CA ASP A 246 9.98 11.34 -5.51
C ASP A 246 11.09 11.02 -6.53
N THR A 247 11.70 9.83 -6.42
CA THR A 247 12.66 9.36 -7.42
C THR A 247 12.06 9.30 -8.82
N LEU A 248 10.87 8.72 -8.98
CA LEU A 248 10.19 8.63 -10.28
C LEU A 248 9.91 10.01 -10.86
N LYS A 249 9.34 10.91 -10.05
CA LYS A 249 9.05 12.30 -10.46
C LYS A 249 10.31 13.01 -10.92
N PHE A 250 11.40 12.91 -10.16
CA PHE A 250 12.69 13.51 -10.51
C PHE A 250 13.19 13.02 -11.87
N ILE A 251 13.23 11.71 -12.10
CA ILE A 251 13.75 11.12 -13.34
C ILE A 251 12.90 11.51 -14.55
N VAL A 252 11.56 11.45 -14.42
CA VAL A 252 10.65 11.79 -15.53
C VAL A 252 10.72 13.29 -15.87
N THR A 253 10.76 14.16 -14.86
CA THR A 253 10.81 15.62 -15.07
C THR A 253 12.17 16.07 -15.65
N SER A 254 13.26 15.45 -15.22
CA SER A 254 14.62 15.77 -15.74
C SER A 254 14.78 15.35 -17.22
N LYS A 255 14.13 14.27 -17.65
CA LYS A 255 14.13 13.88 -19.07
C LYS A 255 13.41 14.91 -19.95
N ASN A 256 12.23 15.37 -19.52
CA ASN A 256 11.44 16.35 -20.28
C ASN A 256 12.15 17.70 -20.44
N LYS A 257 13.01 18.08 -19.48
CA LYS A 257 13.81 19.30 -19.60
C LYS A 257 14.93 19.18 -20.65
N ARG A 258 15.53 18.00 -20.81
CA ARG A 258 16.61 17.79 -21.80
C ARG A 258 16.07 17.77 -23.23
N THR A 259 14.92 17.15 -23.48
CA THR A 259 14.29 17.14 -24.81
C THR A 259 13.83 18.53 -25.26
N ASN A 260 13.41 19.41 -24.34
CA ASN A 260 12.99 20.78 -24.69
C ASN A 260 14.17 21.78 -24.83
N THR A 261 15.41 21.38 -24.57
CA THR A 261 16.61 22.22 -24.75
C THR A 261 17.38 21.88 -26.01
N GLU A 262 17.02 20.78 -26.70
CA GLU A 262 17.63 20.32 -27.93
C GLU A 262 16.76 20.64 -29.18
N GLU A 263 15.58 21.28 -29.00
CA GLU A 263 14.76 21.93 -30.04
C GLU A 263 15.00 23.45 -30.04
#